data_aa100fbd898d4e352c3e5afee2b2dddf
#
_entry.id   aa100fbd898d4e352c3e5afee2b2dddf
#
_cell.length_a   1.000
_cell.length_b   1.000
_cell.length_c   1.000
_cell.angle_alpha   90.00
_cell.angle_beta   90.00
_cell.angle_gamma   90.00
#
_symmetry.space_group_name_H-M   'P 1'
#
loop_
_entity.id
_entity.type
_entity.pdbx_description
1 polymer ?
#
loop_
_entity_poly.entity_id
_entity_poly.type
_entity_poly.pdbx_seq_one_letter_code
_entity_poly.pdbx_strand_id
1 'polypeptide(L)'
;MLRILFVGLIATLLPFKMVTADTLSDIKASGKLVFGLEAGYKPFEFLDENNNLVGYDIDVGTQISKRLGGLEPTPKDTNWSTVIQSLYNGDFNLILGGMTATEERYKRVNFSYPYMDASSGLLVMKDSGITSPAMLGGKVVSAGAGTPQINQLSLAAKENGITYDGEVKTYDKDEVAYAAMRSGRLDAYASTLVSLLAFAQTSDDFTVIPFTSNMWKAEFTSMAFRKEDESFRSAVNQIIVDMKADGTLASLQEKWFGQSFVDLLPDEAPTW
;
A
#
# COMPACT_ATOMS: atom_id res chain seq x y z
N MET A 1 30.97 75.01 17.29
CA MET A 1 30.21 74.26 16.29
C MET A 1 30.75 72.85 16.23
N LEU A 2 30.07 71.90 16.87
CA LEU A 2 30.47 70.47 16.95
C LEU A 2 29.67 69.70 15.90
N ARG A 3 30.33 69.14 14.88
CA ARG A 3 29.68 68.25 13.83
C ARG A 3 29.73 66.83 14.31
N ILE A 4 28.55 66.27 14.64
CA ILE A 4 28.37 64.83 14.94
C ILE A 4 28.20 64.13 13.61
N LEU A 5 29.16 63.25 13.27
CA LEU A 5 29.01 62.26 12.15
C LEU A 5 28.18 61.07 12.63
N PHE A 6 27.01 60.91 12.03
CA PHE A 6 26.22 59.66 12.16
C PHE A 6 26.78 58.64 11.17
N VAL A 7 27.43 57.58 11.65
CA VAL A 7 27.78 56.40 10.87
C VAL A 7 26.60 55.43 10.90
N GLY A 8 25.85 55.38 9.80
CA GLY A 8 24.76 54.41 9.65
C GLY A 8 25.30 53.00 9.40
N LEU A 9 25.07 52.10 10.34
CA LEU A 9 25.36 50.67 10.22
C LEU A 9 24.28 50.01 9.31
N ILE A 10 24.61 49.77 8.04
CA ILE A 10 23.74 49.02 7.14
C ILE A 10 23.92 47.52 7.46
N ALA A 11 22.98 46.94 8.22
CA ALA A 11 22.90 45.51 8.44
C ALA A 11 22.37 44.86 7.15
N THR A 12 23.24 44.22 6.39
CA THR A 12 22.87 43.36 5.26
C THR A 12 22.22 42.07 5.78
N LEU A 13 20.89 42.00 5.72
CA LEU A 13 20.14 40.79 5.91
C LEU A 13 20.44 39.83 4.74
N LEU A 14 21.37 38.89 4.97
CA LEU A 14 21.53 37.75 4.06
C LEU A 14 20.27 36.86 4.17
N PRO A 15 19.65 36.48 3.04
CA PRO A 15 18.53 35.55 3.08
C PRO A 15 19.04 34.23 3.63
N PHE A 16 18.58 33.86 4.82
CA PHE A 16 18.71 32.50 5.33
C PHE A 16 17.90 31.59 4.38
N LYS A 17 18.56 30.91 3.41
CA LYS A 17 17.95 29.77 2.75
C LYS A 17 17.76 28.71 3.84
N MET A 18 16.51 28.50 4.25
CA MET A 18 16.16 27.27 4.96
C MET A 18 16.57 26.12 4.04
N VAL A 19 17.63 25.44 4.40
CA VAL A 19 17.97 24.13 3.83
C VAL A 19 16.89 23.20 4.40
N THR A 20 15.83 22.96 3.62
CA THR A 20 14.94 21.84 3.92
C THR A 20 15.83 20.61 3.86
N ALA A 21 15.96 19.89 4.99
CA ALA A 21 16.66 18.63 5.04
C ALA A 21 16.12 17.74 3.91
N ASP A 22 16.99 17.25 3.03
CA ASP A 22 16.61 16.36 1.96
C ASP A 22 16.47 14.96 2.56
N THR A 23 15.24 14.46 2.65
CA THR A 23 14.91 13.15 3.24
C THR A 23 15.80 12.03 2.70
N LEU A 24 16.15 12.06 1.41
CA LEU A 24 17.05 11.07 0.81
C LEU A 24 18.47 11.15 1.42
N SER A 25 18.97 12.34 1.65
CA SER A 25 20.28 12.57 2.28
C SER A 25 20.29 12.09 3.73
N ASP A 26 19.23 12.35 4.48
CA ASP A 26 19.08 11.92 5.88
C ASP A 26 19.01 10.39 5.97
N ILE A 27 18.25 9.73 5.08
CA ILE A 27 18.16 8.28 4.98
C ILE A 27 19.55 7.68 4.71
N LYS A 28 20.29 8.22 3.74
CA LYS A 28 21.65 7.75 3.42
C LYS A 28 22.61 7.96 4.59
N ALA A 29 22.51 9.07 5.28
CA ALA A 29 23.33 9.37 6.45
C ALA A 29 23.02 8.44 7.64
N SER A 30 21.76 8.04 7.82
CA SER A 30 21.33 7.10 8.87
C SER A 30 21.80 5.67 8.63
N GLY A 31 22.11 5.31 7.38
CA GLY A 31 22.46 3.94 6.97
C GLY A 31 21.26 2.97 6.94
N LYS A 32 20.03 3.46 7.14
CA LYS A 32 18.80 2.64 7.25
C LYS A 32 17.70 3.15 6.36
N LEU A 33 16.95 2.22 5.76
CA LEU A 33 15.67 2.52 5.14
C LEU A 33 14.56 1.96 6.02
N VAL A 34 13.86 2.83 6.75
CA VAL A 34 12.70 2.44 7.58
C VAL A 34 11.44 2.53 6.74
N PHE A 35 10.68 1.44 6.64
CA PHE A 35 9.43 1.42 5.90
C PHE A 35 8.28 0.84 6.73
N GLY A 36 7.11 1.52 6.66
CA GLY A 36 5.92 1.18 7.42
C GLY A 36 5.02 0.21 6.67
N LEU A 37 4.48 -0.78 7.39
CA LEU A 37 3.59 -1.81 6.90
C LEU A 37 2.68 -2.30 8.03
N GLU A 38 1.73 -3.19 7.74
CA GLU A 38 0.97 -3.92 8.76
C GLU A 38 1.20 -5.42 8.60
N ALA A 39 1.87 -6.05 9.58
CA ALA A 39 2.13 -7.48 9.56
C ALA A 39 0.84 -8.30 9.62
N GLY A 40 0.72 -9.32 8.74
CA GLY A 40 -0.43 -10.20 8.63
C GLY A 40 -1.13 -10.17 7.28
N TYR A 41 -0.58 -9.44 6.30
CA TYR A 41 -1.11 -9.34 4.94
C TYR A 41 -0.35 -10.25 3.96
N LYS A 42 -0.65 -11.55 3.98
CA LYS A 42 -0.04 -12.54 3.07
C LYS A 42 -0.48 -12.32 1.62
N PRO A 43 0.44 -12.49 0.64
CA PRO A 43 1.87 -12.80 0.76
C PRO A 43 2.77 -11.55 0.75
N PHE A 44 2.21 -10.34 0.98
CA PHE A 44 2.95 -9.08 0.95
C PHE A 44 3.89 -8.95 2.16
N GLU A 45 3.35 -9.03 3.39
CA GLU A 45 4.10 -8.98 4.65
C GLU A 45 3.40 -9.79 5.76
N PHE A 46 4.12 -10.72 6.34
CA PHE A 46 3.58 -11.59 7.39
C PHE A 46 4.69 -12.23 8.23
N LEU A 47 4.32 -12.75 9.37
CA LEU A 47 5.26 -13.54 10.19
C LEU A 47 5.28 -14.99 9.71
N ASP A 48 6.48 -15.53 9.49
CA ASP A 48 6.70 -16.95 9.21
C ASP A 48 6.55 -17.80 10.49
N GLU A 49 6.74 -19.12 10.38
CA GLU A 49 6.65 -20.05 11.51
C GLU A 49 7.70 -19.78 12.61
N ASN A 50 8.76 -19.04 12.30
CA ASN A 50 9.82 -18.65 13.23
C ASN A 50 9.64 -17.23 13.77
N ASN A 51 8.48 -16.58 13.51
CA ASN A 51 8.19 -15.19 13.82
C ASN A 51 9.11 -14.17 13.10
N ASN A 52 9.70 -14.52 11.97
CA ASN A 52 10.40 -13.55 11.12
C ASN A 52 9.38 -12.85 10.23
N LEU A 53 9.54 -11.55 10.06
CA LEU A 53 8.75 -10.79 9.11
C LEU A 53 9.29 -11.04 7.70
N VAL A 54 8.46 -11.63 6.85
CA VAL A 54 8.78 -12.05 5.49
C VAL A 54 7.66 -11.63 4.53
N GLY A 55 7.91 -11.68 3.22
CA GLY A 55 6.91 -11.40 2.21
C GLY A 55 7.46 -10.61 1.03
N TYR A 56 6.58 -10.36 0.07
CA TYR A 56 6.92 -9.63 -1.15
C TYR A 56 7.44 -8.23 -0.85
N ASP A 57 6.77 -7.48 0.01
CA ASP A 57 7.16 -6.12 0.36
C ASP A 57 8.46 -6.06 1.16
N ILE A 58 8.75 -7.08 1.97
CA ILE A 58 10.02 -7.22 2.67
C ILE A 58 11.17 -7.40 1.67
N ASP A 59 10.98 -8.26 0.67
CA ASP A 59 11.98 -8.49 -0.38
C ASP A 59 12.15 -7.26 -1.27
N VAL A 60 11.07 -6.58 -1.66
CA VAL A 60 11.11 -5.32 -2.42
C VAL A 60 11.84 -4.24 -1.62
N GLY A 61 11.51 -4.05 -0.34
CA GLY A 61 12.19 -3.09 0.54
C GLY A 61 13.68 -3.39 0.70
N THR A 62 14.05 -4.67 0.75
CA THR A 62 15.43 -5.11 0.77
C THR A 62 16.19 -4.75 -0.50
N GLN A 63 15.57 -4.96 -1.68
CA GLN A 63 16.16 -4.57 -2.96
C GLN A 63 16.32 -3.05 -3.09
N ILE A 64 15.31 -2.28 -2.66
CA ILE A 64 15.40 -0.82 -2.65
C ILE A 64 16.52 -0.35 -1.73
N SER A 65 16.60 -0.87 -0.50
CA SER A 65 17.65 -0.53 0.47
C SER A 65 19.05 -0.79 -0.09
N LYS A 66 19.23 -1.95 -0.73
CA LYS A 66 20.49 -2.31 -1.39
C LYS A 66 20.87 -1.33 -2.50
N ARG A 67 19.91 -0.96 -3.36
CA ARG A 67 20.13 -0.07 -4.53
C ARG A 67 20.26 1.41 -4.15
N LEU A 68 19.73 1.82 -3.01
CA LEU A 68 19.91 3.18 -2.46
C LEU A 68 21.30 3.43 -1.86
N GLY A 69 22.17 2.43 -1.83
CA GLY A 69 23.55 2.54 -1.33
C GLY A 69 23.92 1.52 -0.27
N GLY A 70 23.22 0.39 -0.21
CA GLY A 70 23.50 -0.69 0.75
C GLY A 70 22.97 -0.39 2.15
N LEU A 71 21.82 0.30 2.23
CA LEU A 71 21.17 0.61 3.49
C LEU A 71 20.62 -0.65 4.17
N GLU A 72 20.51 -0.63 5.50
CA GLU A 72 19.83 -1.65 6.29
C GLU A 72 18.29 -1.54 6.08
N PRO A 73 17.61 -2.57 5.51
CA PRO A 73 16.16 -2.58 5.43
C PRO A 73 15.56 -2.75 6.82
N THR A 74 14.70 -1.83 7.22
CA THR A 74 14.12 -1.79 8.57
C THR A 74 12.59 -1.70 8.46
N PRO A 75 11.87 -2.83 8.29
CA PRO A 75 10.42 -2.86 8.29
C PRO A 75 9.88 -2.51 9.69
N LYS A 76 8.81 -1.71 9.74
CA LYS A 76 8.16 -1.29 10.99
C LYS A 76 6.66 -1.61 10.92
N ASP A 77 6.22 -2.51 11.78
CA ASP A 77 4.81 -2.87 11.92
C ASP A 77 4.01 -1.70 12.53
N THR A 78 2.84 -1.41 11.98
CA THR A 78 1.93 -0.36 12.44
C THR A 78 0.49 -0.74 12.11
N ASN A 79 -0.48 -0.02 12.70
CA ASN A 79 -1.88 -0.21 12.33
C ASN A 79 -2.18 0.45 10.98
N TRP A 80 -2.80 -0.30 10.07
CA TRP A 80 -3.07 0.15 8.70
C TRP A 80 -3.97 1.38 8.62
N SER A 81 -5.00 1.47 9.46
CA SER A 81 -5.94 2.59 9.45
C SER A 81 -5.29 3.95 9.78
N THR A 82 -4.13 3.93 10.44
CA THR A 82 -3.36 5.12 10.84
C THR A 82 -2.02 5.25 10.12
N VAL A 83 -1.69 4.37 9.17
CA VAL A 83 -0.37 4.29 8.53
C VAL A 83 0.09 5.61 7.89
N ILE A 84 -0.80 6.36 7.23
CA ILE A 84 -0.46 7.67 6.65
C ILE A 84 -0.15 8.70 7.75
N GLN A 85 -0.86 8.66 8.89
CA GLN A 85 -0.56 9.53 10.02
C GLN A 85 0.82 9.20 10.61
N SER A 86 1.15 7.92 10.77
CA SER A 86 2.46 7.47 11.25
C SER A 86 3.61 7.89 10.32
N LEU A 87 3.38 7.91 8.98
CA LEU A 87 4.33 8.45 8.01
C LEU A 87 4.65 9.94 8.29
N TYR A 88 3.62 10.75 8.53
CA TYR A 88 3.79 12.18 8.85
C TYR A 88 4.33 12.44 10.26
N ASN A 89 4.15 11.51 11.19
CA ASN A 89 4.81 11.56 12.50
C ASN A 89 6.31 11.25 12.43
N GLY A 90 6.82 10.78 11.27
CA GLY A 90 8.22 10.41 11.10
C GLY A 90 8.56 9.02 11.63
N ASP A 91 7.57 8.16 11.85
CA ASP A 91 7.78 6.80 12.35
C ASP A 91 8.57 5.95 11.37
N PHE A 92 8.50 6.25 10.07
CA PHE A 92 9.21 5.62 8.96
C PHE A 92 9.38 6.59 7.79
N ASN A 93 10.18 6.19 6.79
CA ASN A 93 10.52 7.06 5.65
C ASN A 93 9.50 6.98 4.51
N LEU A 94 8.90 5.80 4.29
CA LEU A 94 7.87 5.54 3.28
C LEU A 94 6.92 4.45 3.78
N ILE A 95 5.75 4.33 3.14
CA ILE A 95 4.85 3.19 3.33
C ILE A 95 5.15 2.18 2.21
N LEU A 96 5.46 0.94 2.60
CA LEU A 96 5.64 -0.22 1.72
C LEU A 96 4.95 -1.40 2.38
N GLY A 97 3.69 -1.65 2.02
CA GLY A 97 2.79 -2.62 2.66
C GLY A 97 1.53 -2.80 1.84
N GLY A 98 1.66 -3.21 0.57
CA GLY A 98 0.52 -3.50 -0.30
C GLY A 98 -0.44 -2.33 -0.56
N MET A 99 0.01 -1.07 -0.44
CA MET A 99 -0.89 0.08 -0.51
C MET A 99 -1.44 0.32 -1.91
N THR A 100 -2.75 0.13 -2.10
CA THR A 100 -3.46 0.56 -3.31
C THR A 100 -3.43 2.08 -3.44
N ALA A 101 -2.98 2.59 -4.59
CA ALA A 101 -3.04 4.01 -4.91
C ALA A 101 -4.48 4.43 -5.23
N THR A 102 -5.02 5.39 -4.48
CA THR A 102 -6.37 5.93 -4.67
C THR A 102 -6.35 7.46 -4.68
N GLU A 103 -7.38 8.09 -5.29
CA GLU A 103 -7.54 9.54 -5.30
C GLU A 103 -7.58 10.12 -3.87
N GLU A 104 -8.26 9.46 -2.95
CA GLU A 104 -8.37 9.91 -1.56
C GLU A 104 -6.99 9.94 -0.87
N ARG A 105 -6.21 8.87 -1.04
CA ARG A 105 -4.86 8.78 -0.50
C ARG A 105 -3.91 9.76 -1.19
N TYR A 106 -4.06 9.95 -2.51
CA TYR A 106 -3.27 10.91 -3.28
C TYR A 106 -3.39 12.36 -2.78
N LYS A 107 -4.53 12.75 -2.22
CA LYS A 107 -4.69 14.07 -1.57
C LYS A 107 -3.73 14.26 -0.39
N ARG A 108 -3.28 13.18 0.23
CA ARG A 108 -2.46 13.18 1.45
C ARG A 108 -1.01 12.76 1.22
N VAL A 109 -0.73 11.90 0.27
CA VAL A 109 0.61 11.35 -0.02
C VAL A 109 0.91 11.41 -1.52
N ASN A 110 2.20 11.30 -1.89
CA ASN A 110 2.61 11.02 -3.26
C ASN A 110 2.90 9.52 -3.40
N PHE A 111 2.65 8.98 -4.60
CA PHE A 111 2.90 7.57 -4.90
C PHE A 111 4.16 7.37 -5.75
N SER A 112 4.81 6.22 -5.57
CA SER A 112 5.80 5.72 -6.52
C SER A 112 5.14 5.27 -7.83
N TYR A 113 5.96 4.88 -8.80
CA TYR A 113 5.52 3.99 -9.87
C TYR A 113 4.96 2.70 -9.28
N PRO A 114 3.97 2.07 -9.93
CA PRO A 114 3.42 0.81 -9.47
C PRO A 114 4.47 -0.31 -9.43
N TYR A 115 4.38 -1.14 -8.40
CA TYR A 115 5.21 -2.33 -8.28
C TYR A 115 4.40 -3.63 -8.20
N MET A 116 3.05 -3.53 -8.15
CA MET A 116 2.12 -4.67 -8.17
C MET A 116 0.75 -4.26 -8.70
N ASP A 117 -0.01 -5.21 -9.23
CA ASP A 117 -1.44 -5.10 -9.51
C ASP A 117 -2.24 -5.05 -8.20
N ALA A 118 -3.27 -4.22 -8.14
CA ALA A 118 -4.16 -4.11 -7.00
C ALA A 118 -5.63 -4.42 -7.34
N SER A 119 -5.87 -5.18 -8.40
CA SER A 119 -7.22 -5.66 -8.74
C SER A 119 -7.88 -6.31 -7.53
N SER A 120 -9.18 -6.06 -7.35
CA SER A 120 -9.92 -6.55 -6.19
C SER A 120 -10.56 -7.92 -6.45
N GLY A 121 -10.74 -8.67 -5.37
CA GLY A 121 -11.43 -9.96 -5.33
C GLY A 121 -12.44 -10.03 -4.19
N LEU A 122 -13.33 -11.01 -4.30
CA LEU A 122 -14.22 -11.40 -3.22
C LEU A 122 -13.88 -12.82 -2.79
N LEU A 123 -13.59 -13.02 -1.52
CA LEU A 123 -13.51 -14.35 -0.91
C LEU A 123 -14.89 -14.74 -0.46
N VAL A 124 -15.33 -15.96 -0.82
CA VAL A 124 -16.60 -16.54 -0.40
C VAL A 124 -16.39 -18.01 -0.04
N MET A 125 -17.30 -18.60 0.75
CA MET A 125 -17.28 -20.04 1.01
C MET A 125 -17.61 -20.81 -0.30
N LYS A 126 -16.92 -21.90 -0.58
CA LYS A 126 -17.13 -22.73 -1.81
C LYS A 126 -18.57 -23.22 -1.96
N ASP A 127 -19.21 -23.56 -0.84
CA ASP A 127 -20.57 -24.09 -0.78
C ASP A 127 -21.63 -22.98 -0.69
N SER A 128 -21.26 -21.71 -0.67
CA SER A 128 -22.19 -20.57 -0.60
C SER A 128 -23.06 -20.40 -1.83
N GLY A 129 -22.64 -20.93 -2.98
CA GLY A 129 -23.27 -20.71 -4.27
C GLY A 129 -23.11 -19.29 -4.84
N ILE A 130 -22.35 -18.41 -4.18
CA ILE A 130 -22.09 -17.04 -4.64
C ILE A 130 -21.02 -17.10 -5.74
N THR A 131 -21.36 -16.61 -6.95
CA THR A 131 -20.47 -16.60 -8.11
C THR A 131 -20.27 -15.23 -8.74
N SER A 132 -20.96 -14.21 -8.24
CA SER A 132 -20.82 -12.82 -8.72
C SER A 132 -21.20 -11.81 -7.65
N PRO A 133 -20.73 -10.54 -7.75
CA PRO A 133 -21.13 -9.47 -6.84
C PRO A 133 -22.64 -9.22 -6.77
N ALA A 134 -23.38 -9.47 -7.87
CA ALA A 134 -24.85 -9.31 -7.91
C ALA A 134 -25.59 -10.22 -6.93
N MET A 135 -24.98 -11.35 -6.53
CA MET A 135 -25.56 -12.31 -5.59
C MET A 135 -25.37 -11.96 -4.12
N LEU A 136 -24.74 -10.82 -3.83
CA LEU A 136 -24.51 -10.33 -2.46
C LEU A 136 -25.72 -9.63 -1.84
N GLY A 137 -26.86 -9.52 -2.55
CA GLY A 137 -28.11 -8.97 -1.99
C GLY A 137 -28.57 -9.73 -0.74
N GLY A 138 -28.80 -9.03 0.38
CA GLY A 138 -29.16 -9.61 1.68
C GLY A 138 -28.04 -10.40 2.38
N LYS A 139 -26.78 -10.28 1.92
CA LYS A 139 -25.61 -10.92 2.49
C LYS A 139 -24.84 -9.99 3.40
N VAL A 140 -24.16 -10.56 4.40
CA VAL A 140 -23.23 -9.83 5.27
C VAL A 140 -21.89 -9.76 4.55
N VAL A 141 -21.42 -8.54 4.24
CA VAL A 141 -20.17 -8.30 3.51
C VAL A 141 -19.17 -7.50 4.33
N SER A 142 -17.89 -7.65 4.02
CA SER A 142 -16.83 -6.90 4.71
C SER A 142 -15.61 -6.64 3.84
N ALA A 143 -14.75 -5.75 4.33
CA ALA A 143 -13.42 -5.49 3.83
C ALA A 143 -12.46 -5.15 4.96
N GLY A 144 -11.17 -5.04 4.69
CA GLY A 144 -10.18 -4.55 5.63
C GLY A 144 -10.44 -3.09 6.04
N ALA A 145 -10.23 -2.75 7.31
CA ALA A 145 -10.40 -1.39 7.80
C ALA A 145 -9.43 -0.42 7.07
N GLY A 146 -9.96 0.71 6.57
CA GLY A 146 -9.17 1.71 5.85
C GLY A 146 -8.75 1.30 4.42
N THR A 147 -9.34 0.24 3.86
CA THR A 147 -9.06 -0.21 2.48
C THR A 147 -10.07 0.33 1.48
N PRO A 148 -9.71 0.48 0.18
CA PRO A 148 -10.62 0.97 -0.85
C PRO A 148 -11.80 0.04 -1.12
N GLN A 149 -11.68 -1.25 -0.80
CA GLN A 149 -12.71 -2.26 -1.01
C GLN A 149 -14.01 -1.95 -0.27
N ILE A 150 -13.97 -1.18 0.83
CA ILE A 150 -15.18 -0.68 1.52
C ILE A 150 -16.04 0.14 0.55
N ASN A 151 -15.41 1.09 -0.15
CA ASN A 151 -16.11 1.92 -1.14
C ASN A 151 -16.51 1.12 -2.38
N GLN A 152 -15.66 0.20 -2.85
CA GLN A 152 -15.95 -0.68 -3.98
C GLN A 152 -17.18 -1.56 -3.73
N LEU A 153 -17.35 -2.12 -2.52
CA LEU A 153 -18.56 -2.84 -2.13
C LEU A 153 -19.81 -1.94 -2.22
N SER A 154 -19.72 -0.71 -1.74
CA SER A 154 -20.83 0.25 -1.82
C SER A 154 -21.20 0.60 -3.28
N LEU A 155 -20.19 0.77 -4.14
CA LEU A 155 -20.38 1.02 -5.57
C LEU A 155 -20.98 -0.20 -6.29
N ALA A 156 -20.52 -1.41 -5.96
CA ALA A 156 -21.05 -2.65 -6.53
C ALA A 156 -22.51 -2.88 -6.13
N ALA A 157 -22.90 -2.57 -4.89
CA ALA A 157 -24.30 -2.64 -4.46
C ALA A 157 -25.16 -1.70 -5.31
N LYS A 158 -24.71 -0.48 -5.54
CA LYS A 158 -25.39 0.51 -6.38
C LYS A 158 -25.49 0.05 -7.84
N GLU A 159 -24.40 -0.46 -8.42
CA GLU A 159 -24.34 -0.94 -9.82
C GLU A 159 -25.32 -2.11 -10.05
N ASN A 160 -25.42 -3.03 -9.09
CA ASN A 160 -26.26 -4.22 -9.20
C ASN A 160 -27.69 -4.02 -8.65
N GLY A 161 -28.02 -2.83 -8.11
CA GLY A 161 -29.34 -2.55 -7.54
C GLY A 161 -29.68 -3.43 -6.33
N ILE A 162 -28.69 -3.81 -5.51
CA ILE A 162 -28.83 -4.65 -4.33
C ILE A 162 -28.57 -3.87 -3.05
N THR A 163 -29.01 -4.42 -1.92
CA THR A 163 -28.65 -3.97 -0.56
C THR A 163 -28.10 -5.14 0.22
N TYR A 164 -27.06 -4.89 1.01
CA TYR A 164 -26.46 -5.87 1.91
C TYR A 164 -27.31 -6.05 3.18
N ASP A 165 -27.05 -7.08 3.96
CA ASP A 165 -27.58 -7.22 5.31
C ASP A 165 -26.77 -6.36 6.27
N GLY A 166 -27.22 -5.14 6.49
CA GLY A 166 -26.57 -4.10 7.27
C GLY A 166 -25.47 -3.34 6.49
N GLU A 167 -24.63 -2.65 7.25
CA GLU A 167 -23.48 -1.90 6.72
C GLU A 167 -22.31 -2.84 6.36
N VAL A 168 -21.43 -2.40 5.47
CA VAL A 168 -20.18 -3.10 5.17
C VAL A 168 -19.36 -3.17 6.48
N LYS A 169 -19.13 -4.40 6.97
CA LYS A 169 -18.30 -4.61 8.17
C LYS A 169 -16.83 -4.39 7.83
N THR A 170 -16.06 -4.03 8.84
CA THR A 170 -14.61 -3.87 8.70
C THR A 170 -13.87 -4.73 9.74
N TYR A 171 -12.71 -5.25 9.34
CA TYR A 171 -11.81 -6.01 10.19
C TYR A 171 -10.40 -5.43 10.08
N ASP A 172 -9.69 -5.36 11.21
CA ASP A 172 -8.29 -4.91 11.23
C ASP A 172 -7.32 -5.99 10.74
N LYS A 173 -7.71 -7.25 10.81
CA LYS A 173 -6.89 -8.41 10.38
C LYS A 173 -7.71 -9.36 9.52
N ASP A 174 -7.11 -9.80 8.42
CA ASP A 174 -7.73 -10.73 7.46
C ASP A 174 -8.14 -12.05 8.11
N GLU A 175 -7.32 -12.61 9.01
CA GLU A 175 -7.62 -13.86 9.70
C GLU A 175 -8.89 -13.80 10.53
N VAL A 176 -9.23 -12.62 11.09
CA VAL A 176 -10.47 -12.42 11.84
C VAL A 176 -11.68 -12.46 10.91
N ALA A 177 -11.57 -11.87 9.71
CA ALA A 177 -12.59 -11.96 8.68
C ALA A 177 -12.78 -13.42 8.21
N TYR A 178 -11.71 -14.15 7.95
CA TYR A 178 -11.76 -15.57 7.54
C TYR A 178 -12.40 -16.46 8.61
N ALA A 179 -12.10 -16.21 9.89
CA ALA A 179 -12.76 -16.92 10.99
C ALA A 179 -14.26 -16.57 11.10
N ALA A 180 -14.64 -15.32 10.81
CA ALA A 180 -16.05 -14.90 10.77
C ALA A 180 -16.81 -15.60 9.63
N MET A 181 -16.17 -15.79 8.48
CA MET A 181 -16.74 -16.53 7.34
C MET A 181 -16.95 -18.01 7.68
N ARG A 182 -15.95 -18.70 8.22
CA ARG A 182 -16.08 -20.11 8.66
C ARG A 182 -17.17 -20.33 9.71
N SER A 183 -17.45 -19.30 10.53
CA SER A 183 -18.52 -19.37 11.53
C SER A 183 -19.89 -18.92 11.02
N GLY A 184 -20.04 -18.62 9.72
CA GLY A 184 -21.30 -18.16 9.12
C GLY A 184 -21.76 -16.76 9.53
N ARG A 185 -20.86 -15.96 10.13
CA ARG A 185 -21.15 -14.56 10.55
C ARG A 185 -20.84 -13.54 9.44
N LEU A 186 -20.20 -14.00 8.35
CA LEU A 186 -19.79 -13.21 7.21
C LEU A 186 -19.93 -14.05 5.96
N ASP A 187 -20.57 -13.53 4.91
CA ASP A 187 -20.80 -14.22 3.66
C ASP A 187 -19.69 -13.94 2.62
N ALA A 188 -19.16 -12.72 2.58
CA ALA A 188 -18.11 -12.34 1.63
C ALA A 188 -17.12 -11.33 2.22
N TYR A 189 -15.84 -11.48 1.86
CA TYR A 189 -14.74 -10.57 2.24
C TYR A 189 -14.06 -10.03 0.98
N ALA A 190 -13.97 -8.69 0.85
CA ALA A 190 -13.29 -8.03 -0.25
C ALA A 190 -11.86 -7.63 0.14
N SER A 191 -10.88 -8.00 -0.70
CA SER A 191 -9.47 -7.62 -0.57
C SER A 191 -8.82 -7.61 -1.96
N THR A 192 -7.48 -7.49 -2.05
CA THR A 192 -6.81 -7.62 -3.35
C THR A 192 -6.91 -9.05 -3.88
N LEU A 193 -7.13 -9.18 -5.16
CA LEU A 193 -7.31 -10.47 -5.83
C LEU A 193 -6.12 -11.41 -5.59
N VAL A 194 -4.90 -10.88 -5.71
CA VAL A 194 -3.68 -11.68 -5.56
C VAL A 194 -3.50 -12.22 -4.14
N SER A 195 -3.84 -11.45 -3.10
CA SER A 195 -3.80 -11.90 -1.70
C SER A 195 -4.84 -13.00 -1.44
N LEU A 196 -6.07 -12.79 -1.92
CA LEU A 196 -7.14 -13.77 -1.76
C LEU A 196 -6.86 -15.08 -2.51
N LEU A 197 -6.29 -15.00 -3.71
CA LEU A 197 -5.88 -16.20 -4.47
C LEU A 197 -4.78 -16.97 -3.74
N ALA A 198 -3.77 -16.28 -3.21
CA ALA A 198 -2.72 -16.92 -2.41
C ALA A 198 -3.27 -17.58 -1.15
N PHE A 199 -4.22 -16.94 -0.45
CA PHE A 199 -4.89 -17.53 0.70
C PHE A 199 -5.74 -18.76 0.31
N ALA A 200 -6.54 -18.66 -0.75
CA ALA A 200 -7.41 -19.77 -1.19
C ALA A 200 -6.64 -21.03 -1.62
N GLN A 201 -5.34 -20.90 -2.00
CA GLN A 201 -4.47 -22.04 -2.24
C GLN A 201 -4.14 -22.82 -0.96
N THR A 202 -4.25 -22.20 0.19
CA THR A 202 -3.94 -22.81 1.50
C THR A 202 -5.18 -23.32 2.23
N SER A 203 -6.38 -23.16 1.65
CA SER A 203 -7.65 -23.53 2.31
C SER A 203 -8.69 -24.00 1.31
N ASP A 204 -9.17 -25.22 1.52
CA ASP A 204 -10.19 -25.84 0.67
C ASP A 204 -11.60 -25.30 0.88
N ASP A 205 -11.83 -24.52 1.91
CA ASP A 205 -13.17 -23.98 2.29
C ASP A 205 -13.62 -22.85 1.39
N PHE A 206 -12.68 -22.14 0.75
CA PHE A 206 -12.93 -20.86 0.08
C PHE A 206 -12.75 -20.93 -1.43
N THR A 207 -13.41 -20.00 -2.10
CA THR A 207 -13.15 -19.66 -3.49
C THR A 207 -13.06 -18.14 -3.65
N VAL A 208 -12.37 -17.69 -4.71
CA VAL A 208 -12.18 -16.27 -5.00
C VAL A 208 -12.92 -15.93 -6.29
N ILE A 209 -13.68 -14.82 -6.24
CA ILE A 209 -14.37 -14.28 -7.39
C ILE A 209 -13.70 -12.95 -7.75
N PRO A 210 -13.31 -12.71 -9.02
CA PRO A 210 -12.86 -11.38 -9.45
C PRO A 210 -13.92 -10.32 -9.13
N PHE A 211 -13.46 -9.19 -8.57
CA PHE A 211 -14.33 -8.10 -8.14
C PHE A 211 -14.02 -6.86 -8.96
N THR A 212 -14.71 -6.72 -10.08
CA THR A 212 -14.55 -5.63 -11.04
C THR A 212 -15.85 -4.89 -11.25
N SER A 213 -15.79 -3.64 -11.65
CA SER A 213 -16.93 -2.79 -11.99
C SER A 213 -16.49 -1.69 -12.94
N ASN A 214 -17.43 -1.12 -13.69
CA ASN A 214 -17.20 0.10 -14.47
C ASN A 214 -17.18 1.38 -13.60
N MET A 215 -17.48 1.26 -12.32
CA MET A 215 -17.58 2.39 -11.38
C MET A 215 -16.24 2.76 -10.72
N TRP A 216 -15.19 1.94 -10.88
CA TRP A 216 -13.82 2.29 -10.48
C TRP A 216 -12.81 1.86 -11.55
N LYS A 217 -11.67 2.55 -11.58
CA LYS A 217 -10.59 2.25 -12.52
C LYS A 217 -9.73 1.09 -12.02
N ALA A 218 -8.91 0.54 -12.92
CA ALA A 218 -7.81 -0.35 -12.53
C ALA A 218 -6.94 0.33 -11.48
N GLU A 219 -6.62 -0.41 -10.44
CA GLU A 219 -5.83 0.07 -9.31
C GLU A 219 -4.49 -0.65 -9.28
N PHE A 220 -3.49 0.06 -8.77
CA PHE A 220 -2.14 -0.45 -8.63
C PHE A 220 -1.65 -0.28 -7.19
N THR A 221 -0.81 -1.22 -6.76
CA THR A 221 -0.06 -1.10 -5.53
C THR A 221 1.17 -0.23 -5.76
N SER A 222 1.30 0.83 -4.97
CA SER A 222 2.40 1.79 -5.03
C SER A 222 2.89 2.14 -3.63
N MET A 223 4.17 2.45 -3.50
CA MET A 223 4.71 2.97 -2.24
C MET A 223 4.24 4.40 -2.01
N ALA A 224 4.03 4.79 -0.75
CA ALA A 224 3.58 6.13 -0.44
C ALA A 224 4.64 6.94 0.31
N PHE A 225 4.74 8.22 -0.05
CA PHE A 225 5.72 9.18 0.43
C PHE A 225 5.00 10.44 0.95
N ARG A 226 5.61 11.18 1.89
CA ARG A 226 5.13 12.53 2.20
C ARG A 226 5.20 13.40 0.94
N LYS A 227 4.36 14.42 0.88
CA LYS A 227 4.28 15.31 -0.30
C LYS A 227 5.60 16.03 -0.60
N GLU A 228 6.39 16.31 0.40
CA GLU A 228 7.68 16.99 0.32
C GLU A 228 8.87 16.09 -0.06
N ASP A 229 8.72 14.76 -0.02
CA ASP A 229 9.82 13.79 -0.21
C ASP A 229 10.11 13.47 -1.69
N GLU A 230 10.08 14.47 -2.58
CA GLU A 230 10.15 14.28 -4.03
C GLU A 230 11.48 13.67 -4.50
N SER A 231 12.62 14.09 -3.96
CA SER A 231 13.94 13.55 -4.32
C SER A 231 14.04 12.07 -3.95
N PHE A 232 13.53 11.69 -2.78
CA PHE A 232 13.50 10.31 -2.32
C PHE A 232 12.56 9.46 -3.18
N ARG A 233 11.34 9.95 -3.47
CA ARG A 233 10.37 9.29 -4.35
C ARG A 233 10.95 9.06 -5.75
N SER A 234 11.61 10.07 -6.32
CA SER A 234 12.24 9.95 -7.64
C SER A 234 13.35 8.91 -7.67
N ALA A 235 14.17 8.83 -6.62
CA ALA A 235 15.21 7.80 -6.51
C ALA A 235 14.60 6.38 -6.43
N VAL A 236 13.50 6.21 -5.67
CA VAL A 236 12.79 4.92 -5.61
C VAL A 236 12.12 4.57 -6.94
N ASN A 237 11.54 5.54 -7.65
CA ASN A 237 10.96 5.32 -8.98
C ASN A 237 11.99 4.80 -9.97
N GLN A 238 13.20 5.37 -9.98
CA GLN A 238 14.29 4.88 -10.84
C GLN A 238 14.65 3.44 -10.48
N ILE A 239 14.71 3.10 -9.20
CA ILE A 239 14.98 1.73 -8.75
C ILE A 239 13.88 0.76 -9.20
N ILE A 240 12.61 1.15 -9.19
CA ILE A 240 11.51 0.33 -9.70
C ILE A 240 11.69 0.06 -11.20
N VAL A 241 12.02 1.10 -11.99
CA VAL A 241 12.33 0.95 -13.43
C VAL A 241 13.49 -0.02 -13.65
N ASP A 242 14.58 0.15 -12.89
CA ASP A 242 15.75 -0.73 -12.98
C ASP A 242 15.40 -2.17 -12.61
N MET A 243 14.56 -2.39 -11.56
CA MET A 243 14.10 -3.73 -11.14
C MET A 243 13.16 -4.39 -12.17
N LYS A 244 12.38 -3.61 -12.91
CA LYS A 244 11.60 -4.11 -14.05
C LYS A 244 12.54 -4.54 -15.18
N ALA A 245 13.49 -3.68 -15.56
CA ALA A 245 14.38 -3.89 -16.69
C ALA A 245 15.34 -5.09 -16.50
N ASP A 246 15.84 -5.30 -15.29
CA ASP A 246 16.76 -6.41 -14.96
C ASP A 246 16.07 -7.71 -14.52
N GLY A 247 14.73 -7.74 -14.49
CA GLY A 247 13.92 -8.90 -14.13
C GLY A 247 13.81 -9.17 -12.61
N THR A 248 14.40 -8.34 -11.76
CA THR A 248 14.32 -8.51 -10.31
C THR A 248 12.88 -8.47 -9.82
N LEU A 249 12.09 -7.48 -10.30
CA LEU A 249 10.69 -7.34 -9.88
C LEU A 249 9.84 -8.54 -10.31
N ALA A 250 10.02 -9.02 -11.55
CA ALA A 250 9.34 -10.22 -12.05
C ALA A 250 9.66 -11.45 -11.20
N SER A 251 10.94 -11.68 -10.90
CA SER A 251 11.38 -12.81 -10.08
C SER A 251 10.80 -12.77 -8.65
N LEU A 252 10.67 -11.59 -8.06
CA LEU A 252 10.01 -11.44 -6.74
C LEU A 252 8.51 -11.73 -6.83
N GLN A 253 7.84 -11.27 -7.89
CA GLN A 253 6.42 -11.59 -8.11
C GLN A 253 6.20 -13.09 -8.34
N GLU A 254 7.02 -13.73 -9.17
CA GLU A 254 6.98 -15.19 -9.37
C GLU A 254 7.19 -15.96 -8.06
N LYS A 255 8.17 -15.54 -7.24
CA LYS A 255 8.44 -16.16 -5.93
C LYS A 255 7.23 -16.15 -5.01
N TRP A 256 6.51 -15.04 -4.93
CA TRP A 256 5.46 -14.82 -3.91
C TRP A 256 4.04 -15.10 -4.42
N PHE A 257 3.81 -14.93 -5.73
CA PHE A 257 2.48 -15.03 -6.34
C PHE A 257 2.39 -16.09 -7.45
N GLY A 258 3.51 -16.76 -7.78
CA GLY A 258 3.56 -17.80 -8.79
C GLY A 258 3.53 -17.30 -10.25
N GLN A 259 3.47 -15.98 -10.46
CA GLN A 259 3.50 -15.35 -11.79
C GLN A 259 3.97 -13.91 -11.72
N SER A 260 4.42 -13.37 -12.87
CA SER A 260 4.77 -11.96 -12.99
C SER A 260 3.58 -11.11 -13.46
N PHE A 261 3.53 -9.88 -12.96
CA PHE A 261 2.56 -8.85 -13.34
C PHE A 261 3.25 -7.62 -13.96
N VAL A 262 4.57 -7.67 -14.18
CA VAL A 262 5.38 -6.52 -14.62
C VAL A 262 4.86 -5.87 -15.89
N ASP A 263 4.39 -6.68 -16.85
CA ASP A 263 3.87 -6.20 -18.14
C ASP A 263 2.56 -5.37 -18.01
N LEU A 264 1.88 -5.46 -16.87
CA LEU A 264 0.66 -4.70 -16.57
C LEU A 264 0.96 -3.35 -15.90
N LEU A 265 2.19 -3.14 -15.41
CA LEU A 265 2.53 -2.00 -14.56
C LEU A 265 3.05 -0.82 -15.39
N PRO A 266 2.38 0.36 -15.37
CA PRO A 266 2.88 1.55 -16.04
C PRO A 266 4.18 2.08 -15.41
N ASP A 267 4.99 2.81 -16.21
CA ASP A 267 6.20 3.50 -15.76
C ASP A 267 5.91 4.97 -15.40
N GLU A 268 4.77 5.19 -14.80
CA GLU A 268 4.33 6.49 -14.31
C GLU A 268 3.59 6.35 -12.98
N ALA A 269 3.70 7.36 -12.13
CA ALA A 269 2.97 7.36 -10.86
C ALA A 269 1.47 7.60 -11.09
N PRO A 270 0.60 6.92 -10.34
CA PRO A 270 -0.84 7.21 -10.38
C PRO A 270 -1.11 8.68 -10.03
N THR A 271 -1.95 9.33 -10.83
CA THR A 271 -2.37 10.74 -10.68
C THR A 271 -3.89 10.88 -10.86
N TRP A 272 -4.48 11.94 -10.26
CA TRP A 272 -5.90 12.28 -10.33
C TRP A 272 -6.11 13.77 -10.57
#